data_9fcefd2e287322948e59c4d33b8245e9
#
_entry.id   9fcefd2e287322948e59c4d33b8245e9
#
_cell.length_a   1.000
_cell.length_b   1.000
_cell.length_c   1.000
_cell.angle_alpha   90.00
_cell.angle_beta   90.00
_cell.angle_gamma   90.00
#
_symmetry.space_group_name_H-M   'P 1'
#
loop_
_entity.id
_entity.type
_entity.pdbx_description
1 polymer ?
#
loop_
_entity_poly.entity_id
_entity_poly.type
_entity_poly.pdbx_seq_one_letter_code
_entity_poly.pdbx_strand_id
1 'polypeptide(L)'
;MQITVHADKSNTKTILTLLEEMGYSLPCNCHGGHLCDGRTYPFDCSMVPRETVCITLPGPSTENLSGISLEDSPLIPGPADTLLVDLGTTTVALALISRATGELRQTYVFPNPQRQFGSDIISRIQASLQGKRTRLKELITGELSRTAALLCQKNNQTLSCLSRCYIAGNTAMIHPLMGYDCTPLSKSPFIPKQTSPPPFYQNNCRIQILPWISAFVGSDITAGLYACHMETPADHNKGTVLLIDLGTNGEMVLRHRGCYYCTATAAGPAFEGNGLSCGCPGISGAISHVRLMPLRP
;
A
#
# COMPACT_ATOMS: atom_id res chain seq x y z
N MET A 1 21.15 -2.99 6.08
CA MET A 1 22.44 -2.68 6.76
C MET A 1 22.39 -1.25 7.27
N GLN A 2 22.81 -1.00 8.51
CA GLN A 2 22.89 0.36 9.05
C GLN A 2 24.30 0.92 8.84
N ILE A 3 24.39 2.14 8.35
CA ILE A 3 25.63 2.88 8.16
C ILE A 3 25.52 4.16 8.98
N THR A 4 26.49 4.39 9.85
CA THR A 4 26.59 5.65 10.58
C THR A 4 27.57 6.56 9.86
N VAL A 5 27.08 7.68 9.34
CA VAL A 5 27.88 8.72 8.70
C VAL A 5 28.21 9.77 9.76
N HIS A 6 29.44 9.84 10.18
CA HIS A 6 29.91 10.81 11.17
C HIS A 6 30.16 12.16 10.52
N ALA A 7 29.47 13.17 10.99
CA ALA A 7 29.66 14.54 10.59
C ALA A 7 29.51 15.48 11.80
N ASP A 8 30.07 16.66 11.72
CA ASP A 8 29.94 17.73 12.70
C ASP A 8 29.63 19.06 12.02
N LYS A 9 29.50 20.12 12.79
CA LYS A 9 29.20 21.48 12.28
C LYS A 9 30.23 22.01 11.28
N SER A 10 31.43 21.48 11.26
CA SER A 10 32.53 21.89 10.35
C SER A 10 32.53 21.07 9.06
N ASN A 11 31.72 20.01 8.96
CA ASN A 11 31.68 19.18 7.78
C ASN A 11 31.24 19.97 6.54
N THR A 12 31.99 19.82 5.47
CA THR A 12 31.69 20.41 4.15
C THR A 12 31.40 19.35 3.08
N LYS A 13 31.51 18.07 3.41
CA LYS A 13 31.33 16.97 2.49
C LYS A 13 29.85 16.55 2.45
N THR A 14 29.40 16.16 1.27
CA THR A 14 28.05 15.62 1.07
C THR A 14 27.90 14.21 1.66
N ILE A 15 26.68 13.77 1.90
CA ILE A 15 26.40 12.38 2.31
C ILE A 15 26.99 11.39 1.31
N LEU A 16 26.86 11.65 -0.01
CA LEU A 16 27.45 10.81 -1.05
C LEU A 16 28.97 10.67 -0.87
N THR A 17 29.68 11.78 -0.74
CA THR A 17 31.14 11.78 -0.57
C THR A 17 31.57 11.01 0.68
N LEU A 18 30.85 11.18 1.80
CA LEU A 18 31.14 10.48 3.03
C LEU A 18 30.89 8.97 2.93
N LEU A 19 29.85 8.54 2.22
CA LEU A 19 29.58 7.13 1.96
C LEU A 19 30.65 6.50 1.06
N GLU A 20 31.09 7.21 0.02
CA GLU A 20 32.16 6.75 -0.87
C GLU A 20 33.50 6.60 -0.12
N GLU A 21 33.85 7.53 0.75
CA GLU A 21 35.04 7.44 1.60
C GLU A 21 34.98 6.27 2.59
N MET A 22 33.79 5.86 2.98
CA MET A 22 33.54 4.65 3.78
C MET A 22 33.55 3.36 2.95
N GLY A 23 33.80 3.44 1.63
CA GLY A 23 33.85 2.29 0.73
C GLY A 23 32.50 1.81 0.19
N TYR A 24 31.44 2.61 0.34
CA TYR A 24 30.14 2.32 -0.22
C TYR A 24 30.00 2.98 -1.59
N SER A 25 30.06 2.19 -2.65
CA SER A 25 29.75 2.66 -4.00
C SER A 25 28.24 2.67 -4.18
N LEU A 26 27.64 3.84 -4.23
CA LEU A 26 26.28 4.00 -4.69
C LEU A 26 26.30 4.10 -6.22
N PRO A 27 25.45 3.38 -6.94
CA PRO A 27 25.36 3.47 -8.42
C PRO A 27 24.67 4.78 -8.80
N CYS A 28 25.25 5.90 -8.38
CA CYS A 28 24.68 7.24 -8.52
C CYS A 28 25.72 8.23 -9.00
N ASN A 29 25.57 8.69 -10.23
CA ASN A 29 26.27 9.88 -10.72
C ASN A 29 25.41 11.13 -10.41
N CYS A 30 24.92 11.25 -9.20
CA CYS A 30 24.02 12.33 -8.82
C CYS A 30 24.79 13.62 -8.56
N HIS A 31 24.74 14.52 -9.50
CA HIS A 31 24.90 15.94 -9.20
C HIS A 31 23.51 16.54 -8.90
N GLY A 32 22.97 16.22 -7.71
CA GLY A 32 21.68 16.73 -7.22
C GLY A 32 20.47 16.04 -7.85
N GLY A 33 19.97 15.01 -7.21
CA GLY A 33 18.59 14.53 -7.38
C GLY A 33 18.23 13.83 -8.68
N HIS A 34 19.05 12.93 -9.22
CA HIS A 34 18.76 12.26 -10.49
C HIS A 34 18.66 10.74 -10.40
N LEU A 35 17.80 10.18 -11.28
CA LEU A 35 17.70 8.76 -11.62
C LEU A 35 19.06 8.22 -12.06
N CYS A 36 19.55 7.21 -11.35
CA CYS A 36 20.68 6.41 -11.80
C CYS A 36 20.21 4.99 -12.07
N ASP A 37 20.37 4.52 -13.27
CA ASP A 37 20.02 3.16 -13.72
C ASP A 37 18.57 2.75 -13.41
N GLY A 38 17.61 3.68 -13.52
CA GLY A 38 16.20 3.44 -13.22
C GLY A 38 15.89 3.30 -11.72
N ARG A 39 16.84 3.62 -10.84
CA ARG A 39 16.67 3.59 -9.38
C ARG A 39 16.71 5.01 -8.81
N THR A 40 15.77 5.33 -7.95
CA THR A 40 15.68 6.61 -7.23
C THR A 40 16.03 6.38 -5.76
N TYR A 41 16.82 7.26 -5.16
CA TYR A 41 17.18 7.17 -3.74
C TYR A 41 16.40 8.20 -2.92
N PRO A 42 15.88 7.85 -1.73
CA PRO A 42 14.98 8.70 -0.94
C PRO A 42 15.69 9.77 -0.10
N PHE A 43 16.94 10.10 -0.40
CA PHE A 43 17.67 11.14 0.30
C PHE A 43 18.41 12.03 -0.69
N ASP A 44 18.59 13.28 -0.30
CA ASP A 44 19.44 14.20 -1.06
C ASP A 44 20.90 13.85 -0.79
N CYS A 45 21.51 13.13 -1.74
CA CYS A 45 22.93 12.78 -1.64
C CYS A 45 23.86 14.00 -1.73
N SER A 46 23.34 15.14 -2.17
CA SER A 46 24.05 16.44 -2.14
C SER A 46 23.96 17.16 -0.80
N MET A 47 23.14 16.66 0.12
CA MET A 47 23.01 17.24 1.46
C MET A 47 24.33 17.14 2.23
N VAL A 48 24.75 18.25 2.82
CA VAL A 48 25.92 18.33 3.71
C VAL A 48 25.45 18.17 5.15
N PRO A 49 25.64 16.99 5.77
CA PRO A 49 25.20 16.79 7.15
C PRO A 49 26.06 17.61 8.11
N ARG A 50 25.46 18.24 9.10
CA ARG A 50 26.10 19.02 10.16
C ARG A 50 26.15 18.29 11.49
N GLU A 51 25.69 17.05 11.49
CA GLU A 51 25.66 16.16 12.65
C GLU A 51 25.74 14.71 12.15
N THR A 52 26.01 13.79 13.06
CA THR A 52 26.11 12.36 12.72
C THR A 52 24.76 11.82 12.28
N VAL A 53 24.71 11.23 11.08
CA VAL A 53 23.52 10.65 10.47
C VAL A 53 23.67 9.12 10.40
N CYS A 54 22.68 8.39 10.87
CA CYS A 54 22.63 6.94 10.73
C CYS A 54 21.69 6.59 9.55
N ILE A 55 22.26 6.00 8.51
CA ILE A 55 21.56 5.62 7.29
C ILE A 55 21.40 4.11 7.28
N THR A 56 20.17 3.62 7.12
CA THR A 56 19.90 2.19 6.95
C THR A 56 19.83 1.87 5.47
N LEU A 57 20.80 1.11 4.97
CA LEU A 57 20.72 0.51 3.64
C LEU A 57 20.12 -0.88 3.76
N PRO A 58 19.13 -1.23 2.93
CA PRO A 58 18.65 -2.59 2.87
C PRO A 58 19.76 -3.52 2.38
N GLY A 59 19.86 -4.71 2.98
CA GLY A 59 20.77 -5.75 2.51
C GLY A 59 20.38 -6.26 1.12
N PRO A 60 21.21 -7.09 0.47
CA PRO A 60 20.83 -7.76 -0.76
C PRO A 60 19.67 -8.71 -0.43
N SER A 61 18.45 -8.26 -0.69
CA SER A 61 17.24 -9.01 -0.40
C SER A 61 16.36 -9.07 -1.63
N THR A 62 15.81 -10.24 -1.81
CA THR A 62 14.62 -10.50 -2.60
C THR A 62 13.66 -9.31 -2.54
N GLU A 63 13.16 -8.90 -3.69
CA GLU A 63 12.28 -7.78 -3.95
C GLU A 63 11.14 -7.65 -2.93
N ASN A 64 11.35 -6.88 -1.87
CA ASN A 64 10.29 -6.44 -0.97
C ASN A 64 9.78 -5.07 -1.45
N LEU A 65 8.76 -5.15 -2.27
CA LEU A 65 8.02 -4.01 -2.81
C LEU A 65 6.96 -3.57 -1.81
N SER A 66 7.33 -2.94 -0.73
CA SER A 66 6.44 -2.04 0.02
C SER A 66 7.13 -1.57 1.29
N GLY A 67 6.94 -0.34 1.68
CA GLY A 67 7.38 0.21 2.98
C GLY A 67 6.64 -0.37 4.20
N ILE A 68 5.85 -1.41 4.01
CA ILE A 68 5.37 -2.30 5.03
C ILE A 68 6.12 -3.61 4.79
N SER A 69 7.22 -3.83 5.51
CA SER A 69 7.65 -5.19 5.73
C SER A 69 6.54 -5.88 6.55
N LEU A 70 5.56 -6.42 5.87
CA LEU A 70 4.93 -7.60 6.40
C LEU A 70 6.07 -8.63 6.36
N GLU A 71 6.90 -8.62 7.41
CA GLU A 71 7.80 -9.72 7.70
C GLU A 71 6.98 -10.96 7.42
N ASP A 72 7.56 -11.96 6.77
CA ASP A 72 6.94 -13.27 6.68
C ASP A 72 6.56 -13.65 8.11
N SER A 73 5.31 -13.33 8.46
CA SER A 73 4.82 -13.58 9.81
C SER A 73 5.07 -15.04 10.06
N PRO A 74 5.70 -15.42 11.17
CA PRO A 74 6.06 -16.80 11.41
C PRO A 74 4.81 -17.63 11.17
N LEU A 75 4.90 -18.60 10.28
CA LEU A 75 3.81 -19.52 9.95
C LEU A 75 3.29 -20.09 11.26
N ILE A 76 2.10 -19.68 11.68
CA ILE A 76 1.38 -20.34 12.76
C ILE A 76 0.66 -21.52 12.09
N PRO A 77 1.15 -22.77 12.24
CA PRO A 77 0.54 -23.92 11.58
C PRO A 77 -0.91 -24.10 12.04
N GLY A 78 -1.77 -24.44 11.13
CA GLY A 78 -3.14 -24.76 11.46
C GLY A 78 -4.14 -24.47 10.33
N PRO A 79 -5.36 -24.96 10.44
CA PRO A 79 -6.37 -24.77 9.40
C PRO A 79 -6.73 -23.29 9.26
N ALA A 80 -6.85 -22.86 8.01
CA ALA A 80 -7.35 -21.56 7.63
C ALA A 80 -8.47 -21.72 6.60
N ASP A 81 -9.46 -20.89 6.68
CA ASP A 81 -10.66 -20.98 5.85
C ASP A 81 -11.11 -19.63 5.28
N THR A 82 -10.40 -18.58 5.60
CA THR A 82 -10.81 -17.22 5.23
C THR A 82 -9.63 -16.45 4.64
N LEU A 83 -9.87 -15.84 3.49
CA LEU A 83 -8.94 -14.95 2.80
C LEU A 83 -9.38 -13.50 2.99
N LEU A 84 -8.47 -12.64 3.40
CA LEU A 84 -8.64 -11.19 3.40
C LEU A 84 -7.81 -10.60 2.28
N VAL A 85 -8.37 -9.62 1.58
CA VAL A 85 -7.70 -8.92 0.48
C VAL A 85 -7.83 -7.42 0.69
N ASP A 86 -6.71 -6.75 0.73
CA ASP A 86 -6.58 -5.30 0.60
C ASP A 86 -6.14 -4.97 -0.83
N LEU A 87 -7.06 -4.39 -1.60
CA LEU A 87 -6.87 -4.07 -3.01
C LEU A 87 -6.46 -2.61 -3.17
N GLY A 88 -5.20 -2.34 -2.90
CA GLY A 88 -4.63 -1.00 -3.07
C GLY A 88 -4.31 -0.64 -4.52
N THR A 89 -4.11 0.64 -4.78
CA THR A 89 -3.73 1.17 -6.09
C THR A 89 -2.33 0.73 -6.50
N THR A 90 -1.38 0.75 -5.59
CA THR A 90 0.03 0.43 -5.83
C THR A 90 0.33 -1.02 -5.49
N THR A 91 -0.15 -1.49 -4.35
CA THR A 91 0.10 -2.82 -3.80
C THR A 91 -1.20 -3.52 -3.46
N VAL A 92 -1.15 -4.83 -3.49
CA VAL A 92 -2.26 -5.70 -3.06
C VAL A 92 -1.73 -6.60 -1.95
N ALA A 93 -2.44 -6.63 -0.83
CA ALA A 93 -2.10 -7.49 0.30
C ALA A 93 -3.16 -8.57 0.48
N LEU A 94 -2.71 -9.80 0.75
CA LEU A 94 -3.56 -10.93 1.10
C LEU A 94 -3.17 -11.46 2.48
N ALA A 95 -4.17 -11.82 3.26
CA ALA A 95 -3.98 -12.47 4.54
C ALA A 95 -4.87 -13.72 4.62
N LEU A 96 -4.26 -14.84 5.01
CA LEU A 96 -4.95 -16.10 5.28
C LEU A 96 -5.18 -16.23 6.78
N ILE A 97 -6.42 -16.38 7.20
CA ILE A 97 -6.79 -16.45 8.62
C ILE A 97 -7.62 -17.70 8.93
N SER A 98 -7.55 -18.12 10.18
CA SER A 98 -8.48 -19.07 10.78
C SER A 98 -9.67 -18.31 11.33
N ARG A 99 -10.85 -18.52 10.78
CA ARG A 99 -12.07 -17.88 11.29
C ARG A 99 -12.44 -18.37 12.69
N ALA A 100 -12.10 -19.59 13.01
CA ALA A 100 -12.42 -20.19 14.30
C ALA A 100 -11.64 -19.53 15.46
N THR A 101 -10.38 -19.17 15.23
CA THR A 101 -9.49 -18.60 16.25
C THR A 101 -9.18 -17.12 16.04
N GLY A 102 -9.47 -16.58 14.84
CA GLY A 102 -9.08 -15.22 14.45
C GLY A 102 -7.58 -15.08 14.13
N GLU A 103 -6.81 -16.17 14.22
CA GLU A 103 -5.36 -16.12 14.05
C GLU A 103 -4.95 -15.94 12.59
N LEU A 104 -3.99 -15.04 12.39
CA LEU A 104 -3.30 -14.86 11.13
C LEU A 104 -2.38 -16.05 10.87
N ARG A 105 -2.56 -16.71 9.71
CA ARG A 105 -1.74 -17.84 9.30
C ARG A 105 -0.61 -17.43 8.39
N GLN A 106 -0.91 -16.60 7.42
CA GLN A 106 0.07 -16.11 6.45
C GLN A 106 -0.39 -14.84 5.77
N THR A 107 0.57 -14.02 5.35
CA THR A 107 0.35 -12.84 4.52
C THR A 107 1.19 -12.91 3.27
N TYR A 108 0.75 -12.21 2.23
CA TYR A 108 1.53 -11.99 1.03
C TYR A 108 1.15 -10.64 0.41
N VAL A 109 2.17 -9.91 -0.03
CA VAL A 109 2.00 -8.60 -0.68
C VAL A 109 2.65 -8.62 -2.04
N PHE A 110 1.99 -8.03 -3.02
CA PHE A 110 2.53 -7.93 -4.37
C PHE A 110 2.11 -6.61 -5.04
N PRO A 111 2.87 -6.14 -6.04
CA PRO A 111 2.50 -4.96 -6.80
C PRO A 111 1.20 -5.19 -7.56
N ASN A 112 0.29 -4.22 -7.52
CA ASN A 112 -0.96 -4.33 -8.28
C ASN A 112 -0.65 -4.49 -9.79
N PRO A 113 -1.02 -5.61 -10.43
CA PRO A 113 -0.65 -5.89 -11.83
C PRO A 113 -1.30 -4.92 -12.83
N GLN A 114 -2.33 -4.18 -12.40
CA GLN A 114 -2.96 -3.15 -13.20
C GLN A 114 -2.08 -1.91 -13.39
N ARG A 115 -0.94 -1.80 -12.69
CA ARG A 115 0.04 -0.69 -12.84
C ARG A 115 0.55 -0.54 -14.28
N GLN A 116 0.54 -1.59 -15.08
CA GLN A 116 0.88 -1.50 -16.50
C GLN A 116 -0.05 -0.58 -17.31
N PHE A 117 -1.23 -0.25 -16.78
CA PHE A 117 -2.20 0.67 -17.38
C PHE A 117 -2.22 2.04 -16.69
N GLY A 118 -1.30 2.29 -15.79
CA GLY A 118 -1.16 3.54 -15.04
C GLY A 118 -0.84 3.32 -13.57
N SER A 119 -0.06 4.21 -12.99
CA SER A 119 0.35 4.16 -11.60
C SER A 119 -0.73 4.65 -10.62
N ASP A 120 -1.69 5.42 -11.12
CA ASP A 120 -2.71 6.10 -10.33
C ASP A 120 -4.14 5.69 -10.75
N ILE A 121 -5.11 6.15 -9.97
CA ILE A 121 -6.54 5.86 -10.16
C ILE A 121 -7.05 6.41 -11.49
N ILE A 122 -6.69 7.63 -11.84
CA ILE A 122 -7.21 8.35 -13.02
C ILE A 122 -6.78 7.62 -14.29
N SER A 123 -5.50 7.27 -14.38
CA SER A 123 -4.95 6.52 -15.52
C SER A 123 -5.67 5.18 -15.74
N ARG A 124 -6.02 4.47 -14.67
CA ARG A 124 -6.75 3.19 -14.78
C ARG A 124 -8.21 3.35 -15.15
N ILE A 125 -8.88 4.37 -14.63
CA ILE A 125 -10.23 4.74 -15.08
C ILE A 125 -10.17 5.03 -16.60
N GLN A 126 -9.22 5.83 -17.04
CA GLN A 126 -9.06 6.17 -18.46
C GLN A 126 -8.78 4.93 -19.32
N ALA A 127 -7.91 4.04 -18.89
CA ALA A 127 -7.67 2.76 -19.58
C ALA A 127 -8.94 1.91 -19.68
N SER A 128 -9.75 1.87 -18.61
CA SER A 128 -11.05 1.20 -18.64
C SER A 128 -11.99 1.78 -19.69
N LEU A 129 -12.06 3.12 -19.78
CA LEU A 129 -12.87 3.83 -20.78
C LEU A 129 -12.37 3.61 -22.22
N GLN A 130 -11.08 3.38 -22.40
CA GLN A 130 -10.43 3.04 -23.67
C GLN A 130 -10.57 1.55 -24.05
N GLY A 131 -11.52 0.82 -23.43
CA GLY A 131 -11.81 -0.56 -23.77
C GLY A 131 -10.92 -1.62 -23.08
N LYS A 132 -10.06 -1.23 -22.13
CA LYS A 132 -9.17 -2.17 -21.41
C LYS A 132 -9.81 -2.78 -20.16
N ARG A 133 -11.11 -2.55 -19.93
CA ARG A 133 -11.84 -3.03 -18.74
C ARG A 133 -11.69 -4.53 -18.49
N THR A 134 -11.91 -5.34 -19.52
CA THR A 134 -11.77 -6.80 -19.41
C THR A 134 -10.38 -7.20 -19.01
N ARG A 135 -9.36 -6.59 -19.64
CA ARG A 135 -7.97 -6.88 -19.35
C ARG A 135 -7.56 -6.46 -17.93
N LEU A 136 -8.02 -5.32 -17.45
CA LEU A 136 -7.83 -4.88 -16.07
C LEU A 136 -8.41 -5.89 -15.07
N LYS A 137 -9.62 -6.42 -15.35
CA LYS A 137 -10.24 -7.45 -14.54
C LYS A 137 -9.42 -8.75 -14.53
N GLU A 138 -9.06 -9.26 -15.71
CA GLU A 138 -8.31 -10.52 -15.86
C GLU A 138 -6.99 -10.49 -15.09
N LEU A 139 -6.26 -9.38 -15.18
CA LEU A 139 -4.98 -9.23 -14.50
C LEU A 139 -5.12 -9.36 -12.99
N ILE A 140 -6.05 -8.62 -12.41
CA ILE A 140 -6.19 -8.64 -10.95
C ILE A 140 -6.80 -9.94 -10.45
N THR A 141 -7.82 -10.47 -11.13
CA THR A 141 -8.44 -11.74 -10.72
C THR A 141 -7.50 -12.93 -10.88
N GLY A 142 -6.69 -12.95 -11.95
CA GLY A 142 -5.67 -13.97 -12.17
C GLY A 142 -4.60 -13.94 -11.08
N GLU A 143 -4.10 -12.76 -10.73
CA GLU A 143 -3.06 -12.63 -9.70
C GLU A 143 -3.60 -12.93 -8.30
N LEU A 144 -4.82 -12.51 -7.97
CA LEU A 144 -5.48 -12.87 -6.72
C LEU A 144 -5.65 -14.39 -6.58
N SER A 145 -6.09 -15.06 -7.64
CA SER A 145 -6.27 -16.52 -7.64
C SER A 145 -4.94 -17.27 -7.50
N ARG A 146 -3.90 -16.81 -8.21
CA ARG A 146 -2.54 -17.37 -8.13
C ARG A 146 -1.98 -17.23 -6.71
N THR A 147 -2.10 -16.05 -6.15
CA THR A 147 -1.57 -15.74 -4.80
C THR A 147 -2.34 -16.47 -3.71
N ALA A 148 -3.67 -16.56 -3.82
CA ALA A 148 -4.48 -17.34 -2.89
C ALA A 148 -4.07 -18.82 -2.89
N ALA A 149 -3.83 -19.40 -4.08
CA ALA A 149 -3.34 -20.77 -4.20
C ALA A 149 -1.97 -20.94 -3.52
N LEU A 150 -1.05 -20.01 -3.74
CA LEU A 150 0.27 -20.00 -3.13
C LEU A 150 0.19 -19.95 -1.59
N LEU A 151 -0.65 -19.06 -1.04
CA LEU A 151 -0.86 -18.95 0.40
C LEU A 151 -1.41 -20.25 1.01
N CYS A 152 -2.43 -20.83 0.37
CA CYS A 152 -2.97 -22.13 0.80
C CYS A 152 -1.90 -23.21 0.76
N GLN A 153 -1.13 -23.30 -0.33
CA GLN A 153 -0.05 -24.28 -0.48
C GLN A 153 1.03 -24.12 0.61
N LYS A 154 1.46 -22.89 0.87
CA LYS A 154 2.43 -22.61 1.95
C LYS A 154 1.89 -22.98 3.33
N ASN A 155 0.56 -22.97 3.52
CA ASN A 155 -0.12 -23.41 4.75
C ASN A 155 -0.51 -24.92 4.70
N ASN A 156 0.05 -25.69 3.77
CA ASN A 156 -0.26 -27.12 3.56
C ASN A 156 -1.77 -27.38 3.29
N GLN A 157 -2.42 -26.48 2.59
CA GLN A 157 -3.83 -26.57 2.23
C GLN A 157 -4.03 -26.34 0.73
N THR A 158 -5.21 -26.63 0.24
CA THR A 158 -5.65 -26.33 -1.15
C THR A 158 -6.64 -25.19 -1.16
N LEU A 159 -6.89 -24.58 -2.31
CA LEU A 159 -7.88 -23.50 -2.45
C LEU A 159 -9.30 -23.89 -1.97
N SER A 160 -9.62 -25.18 -2.00
CA SER A 160 -10.93 -25.68 -1.55
C SER A 160 -11.17 -25.51 -0.04
N CYS A 161 -10.13 -25.22 0.74
CA CYS A 161 -10.30 -24.92 2.15
C CYS A 161 -10.95 -23.54 2.39
N LEU A 162 -10.86 -22.65 1.40
CA LEU A 162 -11.40 -21.29 1.53
C LEU A 162 -12.93 -21.32 1.43
N SER A 163 -13.57 -21.00 2.53
CA SER A 163 -15.01 -20.84 2.62
C SER A 163 -15.46 -19.39 2.46
N ARG A 164 -14.58 -18.44 2.76
CA ARG A 164 -14.85 -16.99 2.71
C ARG A 164 -13.67 -16.20 2.16
N CYS A 165 -14.01 -15.14 1.45
CA CYS A 165 -13.06 -14.11 1.01
C CYS A 165 -13.69 -12.74 1.24
N TYR A 166 -12.98 -11.86 1.93
CA TYR A 166 -13.38 -10.48 2.11
C TYR A 166 -12.39 -9.58 1.38
N ILE A 167 -12.93 -8.64 0.59
CA ILE A 167 -12.13 -7.72 -0.22
C ILE A 167 -12.47 -6.30 0.19
N ALA A 168 -11.46 -5.56 0.62
CA ALA A 168 -11.49 -4.11 0.79
C ALA A 168 -10.61 -3.46 -0.28
N GLY A 169 -10.86 -2.19 -0.59
CA GLY A 169 -10.03 -1.42 -1.49
C GLY A 169 -10.71 -0.15 -1.97
N ASN A 170 -9.92 0.68 -2.63
CA ASN A 170 -10.43 1.91 -3.22
C ASN A 170 -11.52 1.62 -4.27
N THR A 171 -12.54 2.47 -4.33
CA THR A 171 -13.68 2.30 -5.26
C THR A 171 -13.23 2.13 -6.71
N ALA A 172 -12.21 2.89 -7.13
CA ALA A 172 -11.67 2.80 -8.49
C ALA A 172 -10.89 1.51 -8.76
N MET A 173 -10.48 0.78 -7.74
CA MET A 173 -9.89 -0.57 -7.88
C MET A 173 -10.96 -1.66 -7.86
N ILE A 174 -12.00 -1.48 -7.06
CA ILE A 174 -13.14 -2.41 -7.01
C ILE A 174 -13.92 -2.44 -8.34
N HIS A 175 -14.08 -1.30 -9.02
CA HIS A 175 -14.81 -1.26 -10.30
C HIS A 175 -14.17 -2.15 -11.37
N PRO A 176 -12.86 -2.07 -11.68
CA PRO A 176 -12.20 -3.00 -12.59
C PRO A 176 -12.25 -4.45 -12.12
N LEU A 177 -12.06 -4.72 -10.83
CA LEU A 177 -12.17 -6.07 -10.27
C LEU A 177 -13.55 -6.69 -10.59
N MET A 178 -14.62 -5.93 -10.39
CA MET A 178 -15.99 -6.38 -10.68
C MET A 178 -16.33 -6.33 -12.16
N GLY A 179 -15.52 -5.67 -12.98
CA GLY A 179 -15.83 -5.42 -14.39
C GLY A 179 -16.92 -4.37 -14.58
N TYR A 180 -17.09 -3.47 -13.61
CA TYR A 180 -18.07 -2.38 -13.72
C TYR A 180 -17.56 -1.29 -14.67
N ASP A 181 -18.52 -0.57 -15.23
CA ASP A 181 -18.20 0.63 -16.01
C ASP A 181 -17.64 1.73 -15.10
N CYS A 182 -16.50 2.28 -15.49
CA CYS A 182 -15.83 3.36 -14.76
C CYS A 182 -16.28 4.77 -15.21
N THR A 183 -17.17 4.87 -16.21
CA THR A 183 -17.68 6.18 -16.69
C THR A 183 -18.24 7.03 -15.54
N PRO A 184 -19.03 6.49 -14.60
CA PRO A 184 -19.56 7.30 -13.49
C PRO A 184 -18.47 7.81 -12.53
N LEU A 185 -17.29 7.19 -12.51
CA LEU A 185 -16.16 7.65 -11.69
C LEU A 185 -15.33 8.75 -12.38
N SER A 186 -15.53 8.95 -13.69
CA SER A 186 -14.75 9.90 -14.50
C SER A 186 -15.42 11.25 -14.70
N LYS A 187 -16.69 11.35 -14.36
CA LYS A 187 -17.51 12.57 -14.63
C LYS A 187 -18.30 12.98 -13.41
N SER A 188 -18.33 14.27 -13.14
CA SER A 188 -19.22 14.84 -12.11
C SER A 188 -20.68 14.42 -12.38
N PRO A 189 -21.44 14.06 -11.37
CA PRO A 189 -21.19 14.17 -9.92
C PRO A 189 -20.43 12.98 -9.28
N PHE A 190 -19.72 12.14 -10.04
CA PHE A 190 -18.89 11.04 -9.57
C PHE A 190 -19.66 10.00 -8.72
N ILE A 191 -20.79 9.54 -9.22
CA ILE A 191 -21.67 8.59 -8.52
C ILE A 191 -21.28 7.16 -8.94
N PRO A 192 -20.77 6.30 -8.03
CA PRO A 192 -20.47 4.93 -8.35
C PRO A 192 -21.75 4.14 -8.68
N LYS A 193 -21.62 3.10 -9.50
CA LYS A 193 -22.75 2.27 -9.94
C LYS A 193 -23.55 1.69 -8.76
N GLN A 194 -22.84 1.28 -7.73
CA GLN A 194 -23.38 0.80 -6.45
C GLN A 194 -22.30 0.93 -5.39
N THR A 195 -22.68 0.85 -4.13
CA THR A 195 -21.78 1.02 -2.99
C THR A 195 -21.69 -0.23 -2.10
N SER A 196 -22.53 -1.23 -2.34
CA SER A 196 -22.57 -2.49 -1.58
C SER A 196 -23.04 -3.63 -2.49
N PRO A 197 -22.14 -4.28 -3.22
CA PRO A 197 -22.53 -5.42 -4.04
C PRO A 197 -22.93 -6.60 -3.16
N PRO A 198 -23.92 -7.41 -3.58
CA PRO A 198 -24.24 -8.64 -2.88
C PRO A 198 -23.05 -9.59 -2.93
N PRO A 199 -22.88 -10.46 -1.91
CA PRO A 199 -21.88 -11.50 -1.98
C PRO A 199 -22.14 -12.46 -3.12
N PHE A 200 -21.08 -13.00 -3.70
CA PHE A 200 -21.14 -14.00 -4.77
C PHE A 200 -20.26 -15.20 -4.41
N TYR A 201 -20.38 -16.27 -5.17
CA TYR A 201 -19.64 -17.51 -4.94
C TYR A 201 -18.71 -17.82 -6.10
N GLN A 202 -17.50 -18.25 -5.78
CA GLN A 202 -16.54 -18.81 -6.70
C GLN A 202 -15.87 -20.03 -6.06
N ASN A 203 -15.95 -21.20 -6.71
CA ASN A 203 -15.36 -22.45 -6.19
C ASN A 203 -15.74 -22.76 -4.72
N ASN A 204 -17.00 -22.63 -4.36
CA ASN A 204 -17.57 -22.76 -3.02
C ASN A 204 -17.08 -21.72 -1.98
N CYS A 205 -16.21 -20.80 -2.35
CA CYS A 205 -15.81 -19.68 -1.51
C CYS A 205 -16.83 -18.54 -1.66
N ARG A 206 -17.40 -18.07 -0.55
CA ARG A 206 -18.24 -16.88 -0.50
C ARG A 206 -17.37 -15.64 -0.52
N ILE A 207 -17.46 -14.87 -1.59
CA ILE A 207 -16.71 -13.62 -1.77
C ILE A 207 -17.61 -12.44 -1.38
N GLN A 208 -17.15 -11.63 -0.46
CA GLN A 208 -17.80 -10.42 -0.01
C GLN A 208 -16.88 -9.23 -0.23
N ILE A 209 -17.29 -8.31 -1.08
CA ILE A 209 -16.65 -7.00 -1.15
C ILE A 209 -17.25 -6.12 -0.07
N LEU A 210 -16.41 -5.45 0.71
CA LEU A 210 -16.89 -4.54 1.73
C LEU A 210 -17.57 -3.33 1.09
N PRO A 211 -18.60 -2.76 1.75
CA PRO A 211 -19.28 -1.58 1.23
C PRO A 211 -18.34 -0.38 1.19
N TRP A 212 -18.51 0.49 0.21
CA TRP A 212 -17.77 1.74 0.09
C TRP A 212 -18.72 2.95 0.15
N ILE A 213 -18.16 4.12 0.42
CA ILE A 213 -18.93 5.33 0.74
C ILE A 213 -19.24 6.13 -0.52
N SER A 214 -18.22 6.34 -1.38
CA SER A 214 -18.35 7.19 -2.56
C SER A 214 -17.37 6.75 -3.67
N ALA A 215 -17.30 7.53 -4.75
CA ALA A 215 -16.37 7.29 -5.85
C ALA A 215 -14.89 7.29 -5.42
N PHE A 216 -14.55 8.09 -4.42
CA PHE A 216 -13.17 8.31 -3.97
C PHE A 216 -12.96 7.98 -2.48
N VAL A 217 -13.96 7.43 -1.81
CA VAL A 217 -13.86 6.91 -0.44
C VAL A 217 -14.30 5.45 -0.47
N GLY A 218 -13.34 4.58 -0.53
CA GLY A 218 -13.51 3.16 -0.82
C GLY A 218 -13.83 2.31 0.40
N SER A 219 -13.83 1.01 0.20
CA SER A 219 -14.06 0.02 1.25
C SER A 219 -12.83 -0.23 2.13
N ASP A 220 -11.65 0.19 1.72
CA ASP A 220 -10.45 0.36 2.53
C ASP A 220 -10.74 1.28 3.73
N ILE A 221 -11.34 2.45 3.46
CA ILE A 221 -11.74 3.38 4.51
C ILE A 221 -12.84 2.81 5.41
N THR A 222 -13.82 2.10 4.84
CA THR A 222 -14.85 1.43 5.64
C THR A 222 -14.22 0.37 6.57
N ALA A 223 -13.24 -0.39 6.07
CA ALA A 223 -12.46 -1.33 6.89
C ALA A 223 -11.66 -0.61 7.98
N GLY A 224 -11.03 0.53 7.65
CA GLY A 224 -10.32 1.38 8.60
C GLY A 224 -11.20 1.92 9.71
N LEU A 225 -12.41 2.38 9.38
CA LEU A 225 -13.40 2.82 10.39
C LEU A 225 -13.74 1.69 11.36
N TYR A 226 -13.93 0.48 10.85
CA TYR A 226 -14.19 -0.69 11.68
C TYR A 226 -12.99 -1.03 12.57
N ALA A 227 -11.79 -1.07 12.00
CA ALA A 227 -10.57 -1.36 12.74
C ALA A 227 -10.28 -0.32 13.85
N CYS A 228 -10.66 0.94 13.63
CA CYS A 228 -10.53 2.02 14.61
C CYS A 228 -11.73 2.13 15.57
N HIS A 229 -12.66 1.17 15.56
CA HIS A 229 -13.88 1.17 16.40
C HIS A 229 -14.69 2.46 16.26
N MET A 230 -14.74 3.01 15.06
CA MET A 230 -15.52 4.21 14.75
C MET A 230 -16.96 3.90 14.33
N GLU A 231 -17.31 2.63 14.10
CA GLU A 231 -18.64 2.17 13.66
C GLU A 231 -19.70 2.19 14.76
N THR A 232 -19.28 2.21 16.05
CA THR A 232 -20.24 2.21 17.15
C THR A 232 -21.09 3.48 17.11
N PRO A 233 -22.43 3.34 17.20
CA PRO A 233 -23.31 4.51 17.40
C PRO A 233 -22.77 5.32 18.56
N ALA A 234 -22.49 6.56 18.30
CA ALA A 234 -21.86 7.39 19.30
C ALA A 234 -22.73 7.46 20.52
N ASP A 235 -22.18 7.04 21.66
CA ASP A 235 -22.45 7.75 22.88
C ASP A 235 -22.24 9.24 22.52
N HIS A 236 -23.30 10.04 22.54
CA HIS A 236 -23.24 11.47 22.14
C HIS A 236 -22.19 12.26 22.93
N ASN A 237 -21.64 11.65 24.00
CA ASN A 237 -20.58 12.14 24.86
C ASN A 237 -19.15 11.75 24.42
N LYS A 238 -18.97 10.86 23.43
CA LYS A 238 -17.64 10.56 22.90
C LYS A 238 -17.24 11.62 21.89
N GLY A 239 -16.13 12.27 22.15
CA GLY A 239 -15.61 13.40 21.40
C GLY A 239 -15.51 13.21 19.88
N THR A 240 -15.12 14.24 19.20
CA THR A 240 -14.83 14.24 17.76
C THR A 240 -13.60 13.36 17.48
N VAL A 241 -13.69 12.48 16.48
CA VAL A 241 -12.60 11.60 16.05
C VAL A 241 -12.36 11.81 14.56
N LEU A 242 -11.09 11.96 14.19
CA LEU A 242 -10.65 12.09 12.82
C LEU A 242 -9.79 10.87 12.45
N LEU A 243 -10.20 10.14 11.42
CA LEU A 243 -9.40 9.15 10.73
C LEU A 243 -8.77 9.81 9.50
N ILE A 244 -7.47 9.64 9.33
CA ILE A 244 -6.74 10.06 8.13
C ILE A 244 -5.99 8.84 7.60
N ASP A 245 -6.24 8.49 6.36
CA ASP A 245 -5.47 7.49 5.61
C ASP A 245 -4.55 8.22 4.63
N LEU A 246 -3.25 8.06 4.82
CA LEU A 246 -2.21 8.71 4.02
C LEU A 246 -1.57 7.68 3.09
N GLY A 247 -2.10 7.59 1.88
CA GLY A 247 -1.56 6.77 0.80
C GLY A 247 -1.30 7.58 -0.47
N THR A 248 -1.42 6.94 -1.61
CA THR A 248 -1.39 7.61 -2.94
C THR A 248 -2.47 8.70 -3.03
N ASN A 249 -3.59 8.50 -2.36
CA ASN A 249 -4.57 9.53 -2.04
C ASN A 249 -4.55 9.80 -0.53
N GLY A 250 -5.21 10.88 -0.10
CA GLY A 250 -5.43 11.15 1.31
C GLY A 250 -6.93 11.12 1.59
N GLU A 251 -7.40 10.07 2.21
CA GLU A 251 -8.79 9.94 2.63
C GLU A 251 -8.94 10.35 4.09
N MET A 252 -10.02 11.07 4.37
CA MET A 252 -10.31 11.58 5.72
C MET A 252 -11.75 11.31 6.09
N VAL A 253 -11.95 10.87 7.33
CA VAL A 253 -13.28 10.69 7.91
C VAL A 253 -13.34 11.35 9.28
N LEU A 254 -14.16 12.37 9.41
CA LEU A 254 -14.48 13.02 10.67
C LEU A 254 -15.78 12.46 11.23
N ARG A 255 -15.72 11.83 12.42
CA ARG A 255 -16.91 11.50 13.19
C ARG A 255 -17.16 12.59 14.23
N HIS A 256 -18.32 13.23 14.15
CA HIS A 256 -18.75 14.25 15.10
C HIS A 256 -20.25 14.10 15.40
N ARG A 257 -20.63 14.00 16.66
CA ARG A 257 -22.02 13.89 17.12
C ARG A 257 -22.85 12.83 16.38
N GLY A 258 -22.24 11.64 16.13
CA GLY A 258 -22.89 10.54 15.42
C GLY A 258 -22.99 10.68 13.91
N CYS A 259 -22.52 11.80 13.34
CA CYS A 259 -22.43 12.01 11.90
C CYS A 259 -21.00 11.72 11.40
N TYR A 260 -20.90 11.24 10.17
CA TYR A 260 -19.64 11.00 9.48
C TYR A 260 -19.52 11.97 8.29
N TYR A 261 -18.42 12.68 8.23
CA TYR A 261 -18.04 13.57 7.14
C TYR A 261 -16.82 12.99 6.48
N CYS A 262 -16.95 12.64 5.20
CA CYS A 262 -15.89 11.97 4.46
C CYS A 262 -15.42 12.85 3.30
N THR A 263 -14.12 12.86 3.08
CA THR A 263 -13.50 13.51 1.92
C THR A 263 -12.28 12.74 1.47
N ALA A 264 -11.87 12.94 0.22
CA ALA A 264 -10.62 12.44 -0.33
C ALA A 264 -9.92 13.56 -1.08
N THR A 265 -8.58 13.51 -1.06
CA THR A 265 -7.73 14.41 -1.83
C THR A 265 -6.70 13.62 -2.60
N ALA A 266 -6.30 14.12 -3.76
CA ALA A 266 -5.16 13.60 -4.50
C ALA A 266 -3.88 14.07 -3.77
N ALA A 267 -3.34 13.24 -2.89
CA ALA A 267 -2.09 13.53 -2.19
C ALA A 267 -0.87 13.32 -3.10
N GLY A 268 -1.00 12.40 -4.06
CA GLY A 268 0.10 11.94 -4.90
C GLY A 268 0.97 10.90 -4.16
N PRO A 269 1.73 10.09 -4.90
CA PRO A 269 2.57 9.02 -4.34
C PRO A 269 3.89 9.56 -3.76
N ALA A 270 3.85 10.56 -2.88
CA ALA A 270 5.05 11.17 -2.30
C ALA A 270 5.84 10.20 -1.43
N PHE A 271 5.14 9.37 -0.65
CA PHE A 271 5.77 8.36 0.19
C PHE A 271 6.25 7.15 -0.61
N GLU A 272 5.69 6.93 -1.79
CA GLU A 272 6.12 5.90 -2.74
C GLU A 272 7.22 6.40 -3.70
N GLY A 273 7.69 7.62 -3.49
CA GLY A 273 8.82 8.22 -4.21
C GLY A 273 8.54 8.69 -5.63
N ASN A 274 7.29 8.69 -6.08
CA ASN A 274 6.90 9.22 -7.38
C ASN A 274 6.73 10.75 -7.33
N GLY A 275 7.26 11.44 -8.35
CA GLY A 275 7.13 12.89 -8.45
C GLY A 275 8.10 13.70 -7.59
N LEU A 276 8.94 13.05 -6.80
CA LEU A 276 10.03 13.69 -6.07
C LEU A 276 11.33 13.48 -6.83
N SER A 277 12.14 14.53 -6.95
CA SER A 277 13.42 14.48 -7.68
C SER A 277 14.41 13.46 -7.10
N CYS A 278 14.33 13.19 -5.81
CA CYS A 278 15.16 12.21 -5.09
C CYS A 278 14.34 11.05 -4.51
N GLY A 279 13.08 10.91 -4.93
CA GLY A 279 12.20 9.85 -4.45
C GLY A 279 12.40 8.54 -5.19
N CYS A 280 12.26 7.41 -4.49
CA CYS A 280 12.12 6.11 -5.13
C CYS A 280 10.96 5.34 -4.52
N PRO A 281 10.33 4.44 -5.28
CA PRO A 281 9.37 3.51 -4.71
C PRO A 281 10.02 2.68 -3.59
N GLY A 282 9.23 2.07 -2.70
CA GLY A 282 9.69 1.17 -1.65
C GLY A 282 10.29 -0.13 -2.23
N ILE A 283 11.36 -0.02 -2.99
CA ILE A 283 12.11 -1.12 -3.61
C ILE A 283 13.35 -1.48 -2.80
N SER A 284 13.97 -2.62 -3.10
CA SER A 284 15.26 -2.98 -2.52
C SER A 284 16.30 -1.91 -2.84
N GLY A 285 16.96 -1.38 -1.80
CA GLY A 285 17.89 -0.26 -1.93
C GLY A 285 17.31 1.11 -1.52
N ALA A 286 15.99 1.22 -1.32
CA ALA A 286 15.39 2.43 -0.81
C ALA A 286 15.76 2.67 0.66
N ILE A 287 16.09 3.90 1.02
CA ILE A 287 16.30 4.29 2.42
C ILE A 287 14.93 4.42 3.08
N SER A 288 14.63 3.53 4.01
CA SER A 288 13.35 3.49 4.72
C SER A 288 13.39 4.18 6.10
N HIS A 289 14.58 4.41 6.62
CA HIS A 289 14.72 4.99 7.95
C HIS A 289 16.02 5.78 8.09
N VAL A 290 15.91 7.00 8.62
CA VAL A 290 17.07 7.87 8.98
C VAL A 290 16.93 8.26 10.43
N ARG A 291 17.97 8.02 11.23
CA ARG A 291 18.03 8.42 12.63
C ARG A 291 19.18 9.42 12.85
N LEU A 292 18.82 10.62 13.25
CA LEU A 292 19.78 11.62 13.69
C LEU A 292 20.24 11.28 15.13
N MET A 293 21.53 11.18 15.33
CA MET A 293 22.09 10.95 16.66
C MET A 293 22.82 12.20 17.10
N PRO A 294 22.57 12.71 18.33
CA PRO A 294 23.36 13.82 18.86
C PRO A 294 24.81 13.39 18.99
N LEU A 295 25.73 14.32 18.69
CA LEU A 295 27.13 14.13 18.98
C LEU A 295 27.27 13.83 20.47
N ARG A 296 27.88 12.70 20.82
CA ARG A 296 28.32 12.50 22.20
C ARG A 296 29.41 13.55 22.50
N PRO A 297 29.34 14.26 23.66
CA PRO A 297 30.33 15.24 24.05
C PRO A 297 31.72 14.59 24.23
#